data_c26eac3f540456b9f2b79ed23958b570
#
_entry.id   c26eac3f540456b9f2b79ed23958b570
#
_cell.length_a   1.000
_cell.length_b   1.000
_cell.length_c   1.000
_cell.angle_alpha   90.00
_cell.angle_beta   90.00
_cell.angle_gamma   90.00
#
_symmetry.space_group_name_H-M   'P 1'
#
loop_
_entity.id
_entity.type
_entity.pdbx_description
1 polymer ?
#
loop_
_entity_poly.entity_id
_entity_poly.type
_entity_poly.pdbx_seq_one_letter_code
_entity_poly.pdbx_strand_id
1 'polypeptide(L)'
;MTTAAPSTALATIQPAFTDPERLALAGYLAGYRGLTREAYALDLRQFTTWCRARSLGLFAVRRADIESFARELETRGRARATVTRRLCTIAGFYRYGYDGSNWIWI
;
A
#
# COMPACT_ATOMS: atom_id res chain seq x y z
N MET A 1 18.32 -16.21 27.42
CA MET A 1 18.06 -15.86 27.00
C MET A 1 18.05 -15.40 26.00
N THR A 2 18.08 -15.04 25.75
CA THR A 2 18.09 -14.57 24.80
C THR A 2 17.59 -14.94 23.73
N THR A 3 17.31 -15.83 23.69
CA THR A 3 16.63 -16.34 22.70
C THR A 3 15.40 -15.76 22.45
N ALA A 4 14.79 -15.29 23.40
CA ALA A 4 13.59 -14.54 23.22
C ALA A 4 13.81 -13.42 22.24
N ALA A 5 14.94 -12.84 22.31
CA ALA A 5 15.22 -11.74 21.43
C ALA A 5 15.14 -12.15 19.97
N PRO A 6 15.71 -13.24 19.58
CA PRO A 6 15.58 -13.66 18.19
C PRO A 6 14.14 -13.91 17.82
N SER A 7 13.39 -14.51 18.70
CA SER A 7 12.00 -14.74 18.40
C SER A 7 11.26 -13.44 18.25
N THR A 8 11.57 -12.51 19.10
CA THR A 8 10.93 -11.21 19.03
C THR A 8 11.27 -10.54 17.72
N ALA A 9 12.50 -10.64 17.33
CA ALA A 9 12.90 -10.04 16.08
C ALA A 9 12.13 -10.66 14.93
N LEU A 10 11.96 -11.96 14.97
CA LEU A 10 11.18 -12.61 13.94
C LEU A 10 9.76 -12.11 13.93
N ALA A 11 9.20 -11.92 15.10
CA ALA A 11 7.85 -11.41 15.17
C ALA A 11 7.76 -10.03 14.57
N THR A 12 8.77 -9.22 14.79
CA THR A 12 8.73 -7.86 14.25
C THR A 12 8.92 -7.84 12.75
N ILE A 13 9.52 -8.89 12.20
CA ILE A 13 9.63 -8.93 10.77
C ILE A 13 8.58 -9.81 10.16
N GLN A 14 7.57 -10.12 10.93
CA GLN A 14 6.41 -10.75 10.39
C GLN A 14 5.97 -10.04 9.17
N PRO A 15 5.42 -10.76 8.23
CA PRO A 15 4.89 -10.13 7.05
C PRO A 15 4.01 -9.00 7.47
N ALA A 16 4.21 -7.92 6.85
CA ALA A 16 3.42 -6.78 7.11
C ALA A 16 1.99 -7.00 6.70
N PHE A 17 1.74 -8.03 5.91
CA PHE A 17 0.43 -8.24 5.33
C PHE A 17 -0.12 -9.59 5.72
N THR A 18 -1.42 -9.64 5.89
CA THR A 18 -2.12 -10.90 5.98
C THR A 18 -2.08 -11.58 4.62
N ASP A 19 -2.43 -12.86 4.58
CA ASP A 19 -2.49 -13.55 3.31
C ASP A 19 -3.48 -12.91 2.34
N PRO A 20 -4.70 -12.53 2.78
CA PRO A 20 -5.60 -11.84 1.87
C PRO A 20 -5.02 -10.55 1.29
N GLU A 21 -4.28 -9.81 2.09
CA GLU A 21 -3.65 -8.59 1.60
C GLU A 21 -2.61 -8.88 0.54
N ARG A 22 -1.78 -9.90 0.77
CA ARG A 22 -0.79 -10.28 -0.21
C ARG A 22 -1.42 -10.78 -1.50
N LEU A 23 -2.49 -11.55 -1.37
CA LEU A 23 -3.20 -12.03 -2.54
C LEU A 23 -3.78 -10.88 -3.35
N ALA A 24 -4.33 -9.90 -2.67
CA ALA A 24 -4.91 -8.76 -3.36
C ALA A 24 -3.85 -7.97 -4.11
N LEU A 25 -2.71 -7.74 -3.46
CA LEU A 25 -1.62 -7.01 -4.10
C LEU A 25 -1.09 -7.77 -5.32
N ALA A 26 -0.84 -9.06 -5.15
CA ALA A 26 -0.32 -9.87 -6.24
C ALA A 26 -1.32 -9.96 -7.38
N GLY A 27 -2.59 -10.11 -7.05
CA GLY A 27 -3.62 -10.22 -8.06
C GLY A 27 -3.76 -8.95 -8.88
N TYR A 28 -3.71 -7.81 -8.20
CA TYR A 28 -3.79 -6.56 -8.92
C TYR A 28 -2.62 -6.40 -9.88
N LEU A 29 -1.41 -6.69 -9.39
CA LEU A 29 -0.21 -6.51 -10.19
C LEU A 29 -0.12 -7.52 -11.33
N ALA A 30 -0.78 -8.67 -11.18
CA ALA A 30 -0.75 -9.69 -12.22
C ALA A 30 -1.40 -9.21 -13.51
N GLY A 31 -2.23 -8.18 -13.45
CA GLY A 31 -2.87 -7.63 -14.63
C GLY A 31 -1.98 -6.74 -15.46
N TYR A 32 -0.75 -6.49 -15.01
CA TYR A 32 0.15 -5.58 -15.70
C TYR A 32 1.48 -6.23 -15.97
N ARG A 33 2.26 -5.64 -16.88
CA ARG A 33 3.54 -6.21 -17.28
C ARG A 33 4.58 -5.12 -17.44
N GLY A 34 5.85 -5.55 -17.41
CA GLY A 34 6.97 -4.69 -17.76
C GLY A 34 7.08 -3.50 -16.86
N LEU A 35 7.40 -2.37 -17.45
CA LEU A 35 7.64 -1.15 -16.69
C LEU A 35 6.39 -0.65 -15.97
N THR A 36 5.24 -0.88 -16.55
CA THR A 36 3.99 -0.50 -15.90
C THR A 36 3.83 -1.25 -14.58
N ARG A 37 4.06 -2.55 -14.61
CA ARG A 37 3.95 -3.36 -13.41
C ARG A 37 4.97 -2.92 -12.37
N GLU A 38 6.19 -2.62 -12.80
CA GLU A 38 7.22 -2.17 -11.88
C GLU A 38 6.85 -0.86 -11.23
N ALA A 39 6.32 0.07 -12.00
CA ALA A 39 5.93 1.36 -11.48
C ALA A 39 4.79 1.22 -10.46
N TYR A 40 3.80 0.40 -10.78
CA TYR A 40 2.68 0.19 -9.89
C TYR A 40 3.12 -0.53 -8.62
N ALA A 41 4.03 -1.49 -8.74
CA ALA A 41 4.55 -2.19 -7.59
C ALA A 41 5.30 -1.22 -6.67
N LEU A 42 6.05 -0.30 -7.24
CA LEU A 42 6.75 0.70 -6.44
C LEU A 42 5.75 1.62 -5.74
N ASP A 43 4.74 2.07 -6.45
CA ASP A 43 3.72 2.93 -5.86
C ASP A 43 3.06 2.26 -4.67
N LEU A 44 2.68 1.00 -4.84
CA LEU A 44 2.03 0.27 -3.76
C LEU A 44 2.98 -0.01 -2.61
N ARG A 45 4.24 -0.28 -2.90
CA ARG A 45 5.21 -0.49 -1.84
C ARG A 45 5.37 0.76 -0.99
N GLN A 46 5.43 1.92 -1.63
CA GLN A 46 5.54 3.16 -0.90
C GLN A 46 4.32 3.38 0.00
N PHE A 47 3.15 3.13 -0.55
CA PHE A 47 1.92 3.31 0.22
C PHE A 47 1.80 2.32 1.36
N THR A 48 2.11 1.06 1.10
CA THR A 48 1.96 0.04 2.14
C THR A 48 3.00 0.23 3.25
N THR A 49 4.18 0.71 2.91
CA THR A 49 5.16 1.03 3.93
C THR A 49 4.64 2.14 4.83
N TRP A 50 4.02 3.15 4.23
CA TRP A 50 3.42 4.23 4.99
C TRP A 50 2.31 3.73 5.91
N CYS A 51 1.48 2.84 5.40
CA CYS A 51 0.41 2.25 6.20
C CYS A 51 0.96 1.47 7.38
N ARG A 52 1.98 0.67 7.15
CA ARG A 52 2.58 -0.14 8.22
C ARG A 52 3.15 0.74 9.32
N ALA A 53 3.77 1.83 8.95
CA ALA A 53 4.34 2.73 9.94
C ALA A 53 3.26 3.29 10.86
N ARG A 54 2.03 3.27 10.43
CA ARG A 54 0.90 3.78 11.20
C ARG A 54 0.02 2.67 11.75
N SER A 55 0.47 1.43 11.63
CA SER A 55 -0.33 0.28 12.07
C SER A 55 -1.70 0.28 11.41
N LEU A 56 -1.76 0.69 10.17
CA LEU A 56 -3.01 0.80 9.43
C LEU A 56 -3.10 -0.38 8.47
N GLY A 57 -4.09 -1.24 8.70
CA GLY A 57 -4.29 -2.39 7.83
C GLY A 57 -4.71 -1.95 6.45
N LEU A 58 -4.29 -2.70 5.46
CA LEU A 58 -4.51 -2.34 4.09
C LEU A 58 -6.01 -2.25 3.77
N PHE A 59 -6.80 -3.13 4.36
CA PHE A 59 -8.24 -3.12 4.12
C PHE A 59 -8.99 -2.19 5.06
N ALA A 60 -8.29 -1.52 5.96
CA ALA A 60 -8.90 -0.54 6.85
C ALA A 60 -8.64 0.89 6.42
N VAL A 61 -7.98 1.06 5.29
CA VAL A 61 -7.64 2.39 4.79
C VAL A 61 -8.91 3.11 4.37
N ARG A 62 -8.97 4.39 4.71
CA ARG A 62 -10.10 5.24 4.35
C ARG A 62 -9.62 6.36 3.45
N ARG A 63 -10.58 7.07 2.86
CA ARG A 63 -10.23 8.20 2.02
C ARG A 63 -9.34 9.21 2.74
N ALA A 64 -9.66 9.48 4.00
CA ALA A 64 -8.88 10.44 4.76
C ALA A 64 -7.42 10.00 4.90
N ASP A 65 -7.19 8.69 5.01
CA ASP A 65 -5.83 8.18 5.09
C ASP A 65 -5.08 8.41 3.80
N ILE A 66 -5.74 8.21 2.69
CA ILE A 66 -5.12 8.43 1.39
C ILE A 66 -4.81 9.90 1.19
N GLU A 67 -5.71 10.76 1.65
CA GLU A 67 -5.46 12.20 1.57
C GLU A 67 -4.26 12.60 2.44
N SER A 68 -4.12 11.98 3.59
CA SER A 68 -2.96 12.23 4.45
C SER A 68 -1.68 11.79 3.78
N PHE A 69 -1.71 10.63 3.13
CA PHE A 69 -0.55 10.13 2.40
C PHE A 69 -0.17 11.12 1.29
N ALA A 70 -1.16 11.60 0.55
CA ALA A 70 -0.90 12.55 -0.53
C ALA A 70 -0.27 13.82 0.01
N ARG A 71 -0.79 14.34 1.12
CA ARG A 71 -0.23 15.55 1.72
C ARG A 71 1.20 15.34 2.17
N GLU A 72 1.51 14.17 2.68
CA GLU A 72 2.86 13.89 3.10
C GLU A 72 3.81 13.84 1.92
N LEU A 73 3.38 13.27 0.80
CA LEU A 73 4.20 13.26 -0.40
C LEU A 73 4.49 14.68 -0.86
N GLU A 74 3.50 15.54 -0.81
CA GLU A 74 3.67 16.92 -1.19
C GLU A 74 4.63 17.64 -0.26
N THR A 75 4.51 17.38 1.02
CA THR A 75 5.39 17.99 2.00
C THR A 75 6.83 17.56 1.79
N ARG A 76 7.04 16.35 1.33
CA ARG A 76 8.38 15.86 1.02
C ARG A 76 8.89 16.36 -0.32
N GLY A 77 8.13 17.16 -1.02
CA GLY A 77 8.59 17.75 -2.27
C GLY A 77 8.44 16.86 -3.48
N ARG A 78 7.60 15.83 -3.39
CA ARG A 78 7.38 14.98 -4.56
C ARG A 78 6.67 15.76 -5.65
N ALA A 79 7.06 15.49 -6.89
CA ALA A 79 6.44 16.16 -8.02
C ALA A 79 4.95 15.84 -8.09
N ARG A 80 4.18 16.83 -8.53
CA ARG A 80 2.74 16.65 -8.64
C ARG A 80 2.37 15.42 -9.49
N ALA A 81 3.08 15.23 -10.59
CA ALA A 81 2.80 14.09 -11.45
C ALA A 81 3.00 12.76 -10.72
N THR A 82 4.03 12.69 -9.88
CA THR A 82 4.30 11.49 -9.10
C THR A 82 3.18 11.25 -8.10
N VAL A 83 2.75 12.30 -7.41
CA VAL A 83 1.67 12.17 -6.43
C VAL A 83 0.40 11.68 -7.13
N THR A 84 0.05 12.32 -8.25
CA THR A 84 -1.15 11.95 -8.99
C THR A 84 -1.09 10.49 -9.45
N ARG A 85 0.03 10.06 -9.99
CA ARG A 85 0.17 8.70 -10.46
C ARG A 85 0.01 7.71 -9.31
N ARG A 86 0.64 7.98 -8.17
CA ARG A 86 0.52 7.07 -7.03
C ARG A 86 -0.90 6.98 -6.53
N LEU A 87 -1.58 8.11 -6.48
CA LEU A 87 -2.98 8.07 -6.04
C LEU A 87 -3.84 7.26 -7.01
N CYS A 88 -3.57 7.37 -8.29
CA CYS A 88 -4.30 6.58 -9.28
C CYS A 88 -4.03 5.09 -9.11
N THR A 89 -2.79 4.73 -8.83
CA THR A 89 -2.44 3.33 -8.62
C THR A 89 -3.15 2.79 -7.38
N ILE A 90 -3.14 3.56 -6.29
CA ILE A 90 -3.79 3.16 -5.05
C ILE A 90 -5.30 3.01 -5.29
N ALA A 91 -5.90 3.95 -5.97
CA ALA A 91 -7.32 3.89 -6.28
C ALA A 91 -7.65 2.66 -7.11
N GLY A 92 -6.81 2.36 -8.10
CA GLY A 92 -7.00 1.18 -8.93
C GLY A 92 -6.90 -0.10 -8.13
N PHE A 93 -5.95 -0.15 -7.21
CA PHE A 93 -5.79 -1.31 -6.35
C PHE A 93 -7.05 -1.55 -5.52
N TYR A 94 -7.56 -0.50 -4.89
CA TYR A 94 -8.73 -0.69 -4.04
C TYR A 94 -9.97 -1.02 -4.84
N ARG A 95 -10.10 -0.45 -6.02
CA ARG A 95 -11.22 -0.80 -6.88
C ARG A 95 -11.18 -2.27 -7.25
N TYR A 96 -9.99 -2.78 -7.55
CA TYR A 96 -9.82 -4.18 -7.84
C TYR A 96 -10.14 -5.04 -6.63
N GLY A 97 -9.59 -4.66 -5.46
CA GLY A 97 -9.68 -5.50 -4.28
C GLY A 97 -11.05 -5.52 -3.62
N TYR A 98 -11.82 -4.47 -3.81
CA TYR A 98 -13.12 -4.35 -3.15
C TYR A 98 -14.29 -4.48 -4.09
N ASP A 99 -14.01 -4.80 -5.33
CA ASP A 99 -15.12 -5.02 -6.23
C ASP A 99 -16.02 -3.80 -6.31
N GLY A 100 -15.47 -2.66 -6.07
CA GLY A 100 -16.20 -1.42 -6.21
C GLY A 100 -17.17 -1.10 -5.11
N SER A 101 -17.22 -1.88 -4.05
CA SER A 101 -18.29 -1.69 -3.09
C SER A 101 -18.13 -0.48 -2.21
N ASN A 102 -16.95 -0.22 -1.69
CA ASN A 102 -16.79 0.87 -0.73
C ASN A 102 -15.83 1.96 -1.16
N TRP A 103 -15.31 1.89 -2.35
CA TRP A 103 -14.28 2.80 -2.78
C TRP A 103 -14.71 3.58 -4.00
N ILE A 104 -15.88 4.18 -3.90
CA ILE A 104 -16.44 4.89 -5.03
C ILE A 104 -16.13 6.37 -5.03
N TRP A 105 -15.36 6.81 -4.07
CA TRP A 105 -15.05 8.23 -3.96
C TRP A 105 -14.05 8.70 -5.02
N ILE A 106 -13.59 7.82 -5.82
CA ILE A 106 -12.61 8.15 -6.86
C ILE A 106 -13.22 8.84 -8.07
#